data_9fc0dbd2bf3b181f7c4a8aff2038142c
#
_entry.id   9fc0dbd2bf3b181f7c4a8aff2038142c
#
_cell.length_a   1.000
_cell.length_b   1.000
_cell.length_c   1.000
_cell.angle_alpha   90.00
_cell.angle_beta   90.00
_cell.angle_gamma   90.00
#
_symmetry.space_group_name_H-M   'P 1'
#
loop_
_entity.id
_entity.type
_entity.pdbx_description
1 polymer ?
#
loop_
_entity_poly.entity_id
_entity_poly.type
_entity_poly.pdbx_seq_one_letter_code
_entity_poly.pdbx_strand_id
1 'polypeptide(L)'
;MRTKICGHEWYIHLVDPEEIEGNDGKTVAGSFEIKIARGLFPALEKIVLVHEVSHAILGCSALWYQKEFDTEFVCEFTAYHLDEINRIVAEWQEERKNDK
;
A
#
# COMPACT_ATOMS: atom_id res chain seq x y z
N MET A 1 4.04 -11.13 2.06
CA MET A 1 4.41 -11.03 0.63
C MET A 1 5.49 -9.97 0.44
N ARG A 2 6.51 -10.27 -0.30
CA ARG A 2 7.54 -9.30 -0.67
C ARG A 2 7.27 -8.77 -2.07
N THR A 3 7.44 -7.48 -2.25
CA THR A 3 7.27 -6.84 -3.57
C THR A 3 8.13 -5.59 -3.65
N LYS A 4 8.41 -5.15 -4.85
CA LYS A 4 9.16 -3.90 -5.02
C LYS A 4 8.21 -2.71 -5.15
N ILE A 5 8.52 -1.64 -4.43
CA ILE A 5 7.80 -0.37 -4.53
C ILE A 5 8.86 0.71 -4.71
N CYS A 6 8.80 1.44 -5.80
CA CYS A 6 9.80 2.46 -6.16
C CYS A 6 11.24 1.94 -6.10
N GLY A 7 11.45 0.69 -6.55
CA GLY A 7 12.78 0.08 -6.59
C GLY A 7 13.29 -0.49 -5.27
N HIS A 8 12.55 -0.35 -4.18
CA HIS A 8 12.91 -0.92 -2.88
C HIS A 8 12.05 -2.12 -2.56
N GLU A 9 12.62 -3.11 -1.89
CA GLU A 9 11.87 -4.28 -1.46
C GLU A 9 11.07 -3.96 -0.21
N TRP A 10 9.76 -4.23 -0.28
CA TRP A 10 8.81 -4.02 0.81
C TRP A 10 8.19 -5.35 1.21
N TYR A 11 7.78 -5.44 2.46
CA TYR A 11 7.08 -6.59 3.00
C TYR A 11 5.65 -6.20 3.37
N ILE A 12 4.67 -6.84 2.71
CA ILE A 12 3.25 -6.61 2.97
C ILE A 12 2.69 -7.85 3.65
N HIS A 13 2.09 -7.70 4.84
CA HIS A 13 1.59 -8.85 5.58
C HIS A 13 0.35 -8.52 6.39
N LEU A 14 -0.42 -9.60 6.65
CA LEU A 14 -1.58 -9.52 7.52
C LEU A 14 -1.14 -9.54 8.98
N VAL A 15 -1.78 -8.72 9.79
CA VAL A 15 -1.51 -8.65 11.22
C VAL A 15 -2.83 -8.63 11.99
N ASP A 16 -2.77 -8.96 13.27
CA ASP A 16 -3.92 -8.78 14.14
C ASP A 16 -4.18 -7.28 14.32
N PRO A 17 -5.46 -6.86 14.37
CA PRO A 17 -5.77 -5.42 14.50
C PRO A 17 -5.09 -4.72 15.67
N GLU A 18 -4.86 -5.44 16.76
CA GLU A 18 -4.21 -4.88 17.95
C GLU A 18 -2.78 -4.40 17.66
N GLU A 19 -2.09 -5.04 16.72
CA GLU A 19 -0.72 -4.66 16.38
C GLU A 19 -0.63 -3.30 15.70
N ILE A 20 -1.74 -2.82 15.14
CA ILE A 20 -1.82 -1.52 14.47
C ILE A 20 -2.88 -0.62 15.11
N GLU A 21 -3.10 -0.82 16.43
CA GLU A 21 -3.95 0.05 17.25
C GLU A 21 -5.40 0.14 16.77
N GLY A 22 -5.91 -0.96 16.20
CA GLY A 22 -7.28 -1.02 15.69
C GLY A 22 -7.47 -0.39 14.32
N ASN A 23 -6.42 0.08 13.67
CA ASN A 23 -6.48 0.60 12.31
C ASN A 23 -6.63 -0.55 11.31
N ASP A 24 -7.13 -0.24 10.13
CA ASP A 24 -7.26 -1.25 9.06
C ASP A 24 -5.93 -1.54 8.36
N GLY A 25 -5.02 -0.58 8.35
CA GLY A 25 -3.70 -0.75 7.76
C GLY A 25 -2.70 0.26 8.29
N LYS A 26 -1.43 0.00 8.05
CA LYS A 26 -0.34 0.88 8.47
C LYS A 26 0.87 0.70 7.56
N THR A 27 1.45 1.82 7.12
CA THR A 27 2.71 1.85 6.39
C THR A 27 3.81 2.28 7.33
N VAL A 28 4.86 1.45 7.46
CA VAL A 28 6.01 1.72 8.31
C VAL A 28 7.23 1.93 7.41
N ALA A 29 7.48 3.18 7.05
CA ALA A 29 8.53 3.51 6.07
C ALA A 29 9.93 3.10 6.55
N GLY A 30 10.20 3.26 7.82
CA GLY A 30 11.53 2.96 8.39
C GLY A 30 11.95 1.50 8.27
N SER A 31 10.99 0.58 8.18
CA SER A 31 11.26 -0.85 8.04
C SER A 31 10.79 -1.42 6.71
N PHE A 32 10.29 -0.57 5.81
CA PHE A 32 9.75 -0.98 4.51
C PHE A 32 8.65 -2.05 4.66
N GLU A 33 7.72 -1.78 5.56
CA GLU A 33 6.61 -2.69 5.83
C GLU A 33 5.26 -2.03 5.61
N ILE A 34 4.32 -2.83 5.10
CA ILE A 34 2.90 -2.49 5.07
C ILE A 34 2.17 -3.57 5.84
N LYS A 35 1.38 -3.17 6.80
CA LYS A 35 0.60 -4.08 7.64
C LYS A 35 -0.89 -3.89 7.33
N ILE A 36 -1.58 -4.99 7.07
CA ILE A 36 -3.01 -4.98 6.75
C ILE A 36 -3.72 -5.80 7.82
N ALA A 37 -4.78 -5.27 8.40
CA ALA A 37 -5.54 -5.97 9.44
C ALA A 37 -6.18 -7.24 8.90
N ARG A 38 -6.11 -8.32 9.68
CA ARG A 38 -6.85 -9.54 9.38
C ARG A 38 -8.35 -9.30 9.54
N GLY A 39 -9.15 -10.05 8.80
CA GLY A 39 -10.59 -10.06 8.98
C GLY A 39 -11.37 -9.04 8.19
N LEU A 40 -10.71 -8.24 7.35
CA LEU A 40 -11.42 -7.32 6.47
C LEU A 40 -12.08 -8.10 5.34
N PHE A 41 -13.27 -7.68 4.92
CA PHE A 41 -13.87 -8.29 3.73
C PHE A 41 -13.07 -7.88 2.48
N PRO A 42 -13.07 -8.71 1.41
CA PRO A 42 -12.14 -8.55 0.28
C PRO A 42 -12.11 -7.16 -0.36
N ALA A 43 -13.27 -6.54 -0.54
CA ALA A 43 -13.33 -5.21 -1.15
C ALA A 43 -12.63 -4.16 -0.28
N LEU A 44 -12.82 -4.22 1.03
CA LEU A 44 -12.18 -3.29 1.96
C LEU A 44 -10.68 -3.57 2.06
N GLU A 45 -10.29 -4.85 2.11
CA GLU A 45 -8.87 -5.22 2.13
C GLU A 45 -8.13 -4.61 0.94
N LYS A 46 -8.73 -4.67 -0.25
CA LYS A 46 -8.15 -4.07 -1.45
C LYS A 46 -8.00 -2.55 -1.34
N ILE A 47 -9.04 -1.88 -0.83
CA ILE A 47 -9.01 -0.42 -0.64
C ILE A 47 -7.90 -0.04 0.33
N VAL A 48 -7.79 -0.76 1.44
CA VAL A 48 -6.76 -0.50 2.45
C VAL A 48 -5.36 -0.72 1.86
N LEU A 49 -5.19 -1.81 1.11
CA LEU A 49 -3.91 -2.09 0.45
C LEU A 49 -3.50 -0.93 -0.49
N VAL A 50 -4.40 -0.48 -1.35
CA VAL A 50 -4.14 0.64 -2.26
C VAL A 50 -3.76 1.90 -1.47
N HIS A 51 -4.47 2.17 -0.39
CA HIS A 51 -4.20 3.32 0.48
C HIS A 51 -2.78 3.25 1.06
N GLU A 52 -2.39 2.10 1.61
CA GLU A 52 -1.06 1.96 2.23
C GLU A 52 0.06 1.93 1.19
N VAL A 53 -0.15 1.29 0.04
CA VAL A 53 0.82 1.32 -1.06
C VAL A 53 1.03 2.77 -1.54
N SER A 54 -0.03 3.56 -1.59
CA SER A 54 0.07 4.97 -1.97
C SER A 54 0.95 5.75 -0.97
N HIS A 55 0.81 5.49 0.32
CA HIS A 55 1.71 6.08 1.33
C HIS A 55 3.17 5.68 1.09
N ALA A 56 3.41 4.41 0.77
CA ALA A 56 4.77 3.93 0.49
C ALA A 56 5.37 4.65 -0.72
N ILE A 57 4.60 4.81 -1.79
CA ILE A 57 5.07 5.51 -3.00
C ILE A 57 5.34 6.98 -2.71
N LEU A 58 4.45 7.65 -1.99
CA LEU A 58 4.64 9.05 -1.61
C LEU A 58 5.90 9.22 -0.76
N GLY A 59 6.16 8.28 0.14
CA GLY A 59 7.35 8.33 0.99
C GLY A 59 8.66 8.11 0.23
N CYS A 60 8.61 7.46 -0.93
CA CYS A 60 9.79 7.14 -1.74
C CYS A 60 10.03 8.11 -2.89
N SER A 61 9.03 8.92 -3.24
CA SER A 61 9.09 9.78 -4.42
C SER A 61 9.39 11.22 -4.05
N ALA A 62 9.81 12.02 -5.05
CA ALA A 62 10.00 13.45 -4.88
C ALA A 62 8.70 14.19 -4.55
N LEU A 63 7.57 13.57 -4.82
CA LEU A 63 6.25 14.15 -4.53
C LEU A 63 6.01 14.30 -3.04
N TRP A 64 6.75 13.58 -2.21
CA TRP A 64 6.69 13.70 -0.75
C TRP A 64 6.85 15.15 -0.27
N TYR A 65 7.65 15.94 -1.00
CA TYR A 65 7.93 17.32 -0.63
C TYR A 65 6.94 18.32 -1.20
N GLN A 66 5.94 17.86 -1.93
CA GLN A 66 4.92 18.74 -2.49
C GLN A 66 4.04 19.28 -1.36
N LYS A 67 3.90 20.60 -1.30
CA LYS A 67 3.15 21.24 -0.23
C LYS A 67 1.65 21.31 -0.50
N GLU A 68 1.25 21.22 -1.77
CA GLU A 68 -0.15 21.30 -2.16
C GLU A 68 -0.59 20.02 -2.85
N PHE A 69 -1.63 19.40 -2.31
CA PHE A 69 -2.23 18.18 -2.88
C PHE A 69 -3.54 18.59 -3.55
N ASP A 70 -3.41 19.26 -4.68
CA ASP A 70 -4.56 19.68 -5.47
C ASP A 70 -4.99 18.61 -6.48
N THR A 71 -5.99 18.94 -7.30
CA THR A 71 -6.52 18.03 -8.30
C THR A 71 -5.46 17.59 -9.31
N GLU A 72 -4.58 18.51 -9.73
CA GLU A 72 -3.49 18.19 -10.64
C GLU A 72 -2.52 17.20 -10.04
N PHE A 73 -2.19 17.37 -8.75
CA PHE A 73 -1.33 16.43 -8.05
C PHE A 73 -1.94 15.02 -8.07
N VAL A 74 -3.23 14.89 -7.75
CA VAL A 74 -3.91 13.60 -7.74
C VAL A 74 -3.87 12.94 -9.11
N CYS A 75 -4.14 13.73 -10.16
CA CYS A 75 -4.12 13.22 -11.53
C CYS A 75 -2.72 12.76 -11.94
N GLU A 76 -1.71 13.52 -11.62
CA GLU A 76 -0.32 13.16 -11.92
C GLU A 76 0.13 11.93 -11.14
N PHE A 77 -0.17 11.88 -9.84
CA PHE A 77 0.15 10.73 -9.02
C PHE A 77 -0.46 9.46 -9.62
N THR A 78 -1.75 9.53 -9.96
CA THR A 78 -2.45 8.38 -10.55
C THR A 78 -1.83 7.98 -11.88
N ALA A 79 -1.55 8.95 -12.76
CA ALA A 79 -0.98 8.67 -14.08
C ALA A 79 0.38 7.98 -13.99
N TYR A 80 1.24 8.41 -13.07
CA TYR A 80 2.59 7.85 -12.96
C TYR A 80 2.64 6.52 -12.21
N HIS A 81 1.71 6.28 -11.30
CA HIS A 81 1.83 5.14 -10.36
C HIS A 81 0.73 4.09 -10.47
N LEU A 82 -0.28 4.30 -11.34
CA LEU A 82 -1.39 3.36 -11.46
C LEU A 82 -0.92 1.94 -11.82
N ASP A 83 0.00 1.82 -12.77
CA ASP A 83 0.47 0.51 -13.21
C ASP A 83 1.19 -0.23 -12.08
N GLU A 84 2.02 0.48 -11.32
CA GLU A 84 2.70 -0.11 -10.17
C GLU A 84 1.72 -0.56 -9.10
N ILE A 85 0.74 0.28 -8.79
CA ILE A 85 -0.29 -0.05 -7.79
C ILE A 85 -1.08 -1.29 -8.26
N ASN A 86 -1.50 -1.33 -9.51
CA ASN A 86 -2.24 -2.46 -10.05
C ASN A 86 -1.44 -3.75 -10.02
N ARG A 87 -0.15 -3.68 -10.31
CA ARG A 87 0.74 -4.83 -10.22
C ARG A 87 0.79 -5.39 -8.80
N ILE A 88 0.98 -4.51 -7.81
CA ILE A 88 1.06 -4.91 -6.40
C ILE A 88 -0.27 -5.52 -5.93
N VAL A 89 -1.39 -4.92 -6.33
CA VAL A 89 -2.72 -5.44 -5.99
C VAL A 89 -2.90 -6.84 -6.57
N ALA A 90 -2.50 -7.05 -7.83
CA ALA A 90 -2.61 -8.37 -8.47
C ALA A 90 -1.75 -9.41 -7.76
N GLU A 91 -0.51 -9.05 -7.38
CA GLU A 91 0.38 -9.94 -6.62
C GLU A 91 -0.24 -10.32 -5.27
N TRP A 92 -0.80 -9.33 -4.58
CA TRP A 92 -1.44 -9.57 -3.28
C TRP A 92 -2.66 -10.47 -3.41
N GLN A 93 -3.51 -10.23 -4.39
CA GLN A 93 -4.70 -11.05 -4.61
C GLN A 93 -4.34 -12.49 -4.94
N GLU A 94 -3.27 -12.70 -5.70
CA GLU A 94 -2.78 -14.04 -6.01
C GLU A 94 -2.25 -14.73 -4.76
N GLU A 95 -1.48 -14.01 -3.94
CA GLU A 95 -0.99 -14.53 -2.66
C GLU A 95 -2.14 -14.90 -1.74
N ARG A 96 -3.18 -14.07 -1.68
CA ARG A 96 -4.35 -14.32 -0.83
C ARG A 96 -5.15 -15.54 -1.25
N LYS A 97 -5.17 -15.88 -2.53
CA LYS A 97 -5.82 -17.10 -3.00
C LYS A 97 -5.15 -18.35 -2.44
N ASN A 98 -3.85 -18.32 -2.25
CA ASN A 98 -3.07 -19.44 -1.75
C ASN A 98 -3.09 -19.54 -0.23
N ASP A 99 -3.68 -18.59 0.45
CA ASP A 99 -3.67 -18.46 1.90
C ASP A 99 -4.94 -19.06 2.55
N LYS A 100 -5.49 -20.09 1.95
CA LYS A 100 -6.68 -20.77 2.46
C LYS A 100 -6.32 -22.04 3.22
#